data_fc48a9f60f4dd2d772caaedb27430d8e
#
_entry.id   fc48a9f60f4dd2d772caaedb27430d8e
#
_cell.length_a   1.000
_cell.length_b   1.000
_cell.length_c   1.000
_cell.angle_alpha   90.00
_cell.angle_beta   90.00
_cell.angle_gamma   90.00
#
_symmetry.space_group_name_H-M   'P 1'
#
loop_
_entity.id
_entity.type
_entity.pdbx_description
1 polymer ?
#
loop_
_entity_poly.entity_id
_entity_poly.type
_entity_poly.pdbx_seq_one_letter_code
_entity_poly.pdbx_strand_id
1 'polypeptide(L)'
;LRTLGYGSAHRRELRYSDMAGLEHAIDAEFALASGHLCMRMLSTFRLLDHLRALKSYLLLTQGDFADALLETLGPSLARPASTLYQHNLSAALETAIRASNAQFDDPEILRRLDARSLEFGPGDTGWDTFTLEYRVDSPVNAVLDASAMAGYQLLFNYLWHTNRVAARITAAWSQLLSVQKAVLRSRHRKLVDRALMRQLRATLGHVCE
;
A
#
# COMPACT_ATOMS: atom_id res chain seq x y z
N LEU A 1 -15.64 20.27 -28.04
CA LEU A 1 -14.60 21.32 -28.12
C LEU A 1 -15.25 22.67 -27.86
N ARG A 2 -15.72 22.92 -26.64
CA ARG A 2 -16.17 24.26 -26.21
C ARG A 2 -14.98 24.95 -25.58
N THR A 3 -14.41 25.85 -26.39
CA THR A 3 -13.71 27.10 -26.00
C THR A 3 -13.14 27.12 -24.60
N LEU A 4 -11.95 26.57 -24.42
CA LEU A 4 -10.99 27.13 -23.50
C LEU A 4 -10.79 28.57 -23.98
N GLY A 5 -11.29 29.54 -23.20
CA GLY A 5 -11.12 30.95 -23.50
C GLY A 5 -9.63 31.32 -23.41
N TYR A 6 -8.92 31.10 -24.49
CA TYR A 6 -7.62 31.66 -24.67
C TYR A 6 -7.81 33.17 -24.81
N GLY A 7 -7.64 33.85 -23.71
CA GLY A 7 -7.66 35.29 -23.69
C GLY A 7 -6.62 35.85 -24.69
N SER A 8 -7.11 36.61 -25.64
CA SER A 8 -6.36 37.24 -26.71
C SER A 8 -5.43 38.39 -26.26
N ALA A 9 -4.99 38.39 -25.02
CA ALA A 9 -4.11 39.39 -24.47
C ALA A 9 -2.66 39.00 -24.75
N HIS A 10 -2.09 39.58 -25.77
CA HIS A 10 -0.67 39.55 -26.21
C HIS A 10 -0.37 38.63 -27.40
N ARG A 11 -1.08 38.82 -28.54
CA ARG A 11 -0.48 38.48 -29.83
C ARG A 11 0.59 39.54 -30.15
N ARG A 12 1.80 39.37 -29.61
CA ARG A 12 2.99 40.01 -30.18
C ARG A 12 3.18 39.43 -31.58
N GLU A 13 3.25 40.27 -32.59
CA GLU A 13 3.66 39.85 -33.94
C GLU A 13 5.07 39.27 -33.85
N LEU A 14 5.17 37.95 -34.01
CA LEU A 14 6.46 37.25 -34.03
C LEU A 14 7.16 37.57 -35.34
N ARG A 15 8.29 38.25 -35.26
CA ARG A 15 9.15 38.51 -36.43
C ARG A 15 10.13 37.35 -36.59
N TYR A 16 10.41 36.95 -37.82
CA TYR A 16 11.31 35.83 -38.15
C TYR A 16 12.72 35.95 -37.57
N SER A 17 13.19 37.17 -37.28
CA SER A 17 14.49 37.46 -36.68
C SER A 17 14.49 37.50 -35.13
N ASP A 18 13.34 37.41 -34.50
CA ASP A 18 13.20 37.51 -33.03
C ASP A 18 13.02 36.11 -32.39
N MET A 19 14.12 35.34 -32.33
CA MET A 19 14.12 34.02 -31.71
C MET A 19 13.84 34.08 -30.22
N ALA A 20 14.35 35.10 -29.52
CA ALA A 20 14.12 35.24 -28.07
C ALA A 20 12.65 35.56 -27.77
N GLY A 21 11.99 36.36 -28.61
CA GLY A 21 10.55 36.61 -28.48
C GLY A 21 9.71 35.37 -28.74
N LEU A 22 10.13 34.51 -29.67
CA LEU A 22 9.47 33.20 -29.91
C LEU A 22 9.62 32.26 -28.75
N GLU A 23 10.85 32.09 -28.25
CA GLU A 23 11.10 31.24 -27.07
C GLU A 23 10.28 31.68 -25.86
N HIS A 24 10.29 32.98 -25.56
CA HIS A 24 9.48 33.51 -24.45
C HIS A 24 7.97 33.29 -24.65
N ALA A 25 7.47 33.40 -25.89
CA ALA A 25 6.06 33.14 -26.17
C ALA A 25 5.70 31.63 -25.96
N ILE A 26 6.57 30.73 -26.40
CA ILE A 26 6.41 29.29 -26.22
C ILE A 26 6.43 28.93 -24.72
N ASP A 27 7.40 29.45 -23.97
CA ASP A 27 7.52 29.20 -22.54
C ASP A 27 6.32 29.73 -21.76
N ALA A 28 5.80 30.89 -22.11
CA ALA A 28 4.61 31.46 -21.48
C ALA A 28 3.37 30.60 -21.73
N GLU A 29 3.12 30.17 -22.98
CA GLU A 29 2.00 29.26 -23.28
C GLU A 29 2.16 27.88 -22.65
N PHE A 30 3.39 27.35 -22.64
CA PHE A 30 3.69 26.09 -21.94
C PHE A 30 3.42 26.19 -20.44
N ALA A 31 3.83 27.27 -19.78
CA ALA A 31 3.58 27.49 -18.36
C ALA A 31 2.07 27.58 -18.05
N LEU A 32 1.30 28.28 -18.90
CA LEU A 32 -0.14 28.36 -18.77
C LEU A 32 -0.82 27.00 -18.95
N ALA A 33 -0.48 26.26 -20.00
CA ALA A 33 -1.02 24.94 -20.27
C ALA A 33 -0.67 23.95 -19.16
N SER A 34 0.58 23.93 -18.70
CA SER A 34 1.06 23.10 -17.61
C SER A 34 0.35 23.44 -16.29
N GLY A 35 0.18 24.73 -15.99
CA GLY A 35 -0.56 25.17 -14.79
C GLY A 35 -2.02 24.72 -14.81
N HIS A 36 -2.70 24.84 -15.96
CA HIS A 36 -4.07 24.34 -16.12
C HIS A 36 -4.16 22.82 -15.98
N LEU A 37 -3.21 22.08 -16.57
CA LEU A 37 -3.14 20.64 -16.45
C LEU A 37 -2.95 20.22 -14.99
N CYS A 38 -1.98 20.81 -14.28
CA CYS A 38 -1.76 20.54 -12.85
C CYS A 38 -3.00 20.82 -12.01
N MET A 39 -3.65 21.98 -12.22
CA MET A 39 -4.90 22.27 -11.51
C MET A 39 -5.99 21.23 -11.77
N ARG A 40 -6.16 20.78 -13.02
CA ARG A 40 -7.13 19.74 -13.36
C ARG A 40 -6.79 18.42 -12.72
N MET A 41 -5.52 18.00 -12.74
CA MET A 41 -5.06 16.76 -12.11
C MET A 41 -5.34 16.76 -10.60
N LEU A 42 -5.09 17.88 -9.92
CA LEU A 42 -5.26 17.99 -8.49
C LEU A 42 -6.74 18.15 -8.08
N SER A 43 -7.52 18.97 -8.81
CA SER A 43 -8.91 19.30 -8.42
C SER A 43 -9.92 18.33 -8.99
N THR A 44 -9.89 18.07 -10.31
CA THR A 44 -10.93 17.28 -10.99
C THR A 44 -10.64 15.78 -10.89
N PHE A 45 -9.37 15.39 -11.06
CA PHE A 45 -8.96 13.99 -11.06
C PHE A 45 -8.44 13.52 -9.71
N ARG A 46 -8.45 14.38 -8.70
CA ARG A 46 -8.14 14.05 -7.30
C ARG A 46 -6.83 13.27 -7.13
N LEU A 47 -5.79 13.64 -7.87
CA LEU A 47 -4.49 12.96 -7.87
C LEU A 47 -3.94 12.74 -6.45
N LEU A 48 -4.10 13.73 -5.55
CA LEU A 48 -3.65 13.62 -4.17
C LEU A 48 -4.36 12.51 -3.39
N ASP A 49 -5.64 12.26 -3.68
CA ASP A 49 -6.38 11.20 -3.00
C ASP A 49 -5.92 9.82 -3.48
N HIS A 50 -5.57 9.67 -4.77
CA HIS A 50 -4.92 8.46 -5.27
C HIS A 50 -3.54 8.23 -4.61
N LEU A 51 -2.72 9.29 -4.46
CA LEU A 51 -1.42 9.18 -3.78
C LEU A 51 -1.58 8.83 -2.29
N ARG A 52 -2.59 9.38 -1.63
CA ARG A 52 -2.92 9.01 -0.24
C ARG A 52 -3.35 7.55 -0.15
N ALA A 53 -4.18 7.08 -1.07
CA ALA A 53 -4.59 5.69 -1.14
C ALA A 53 -3.40 4.73 -1.33
N LEU A 54 -2.51 5.03 -2.27
CA LEU A 54 -1.28 4.27 -2.46
C LEU A 54 -0.44 4.21 -1.16
N LYS A 55 -0.29 5.35 -0.49
CA LYS A 55 0.40 5.42 0.78
C LYS A 55 -0.28 4.58 1.86
N SER A 56 -1.59 4.70 2.02
CA SER A 56 -2.36 4.01 3.06
C SER A 56 -2.37 2.50 2.86
N TYR A 57 -2.64 2.05 1.64
CA TYR A 57 -2.91 0.65 1.32
C TYR A 57 -1.71 -0.11 0.77
N LEU A 58 -0.98 0.42 -0.22
CA LEU A 58 0.18 -0.28 -0.78
C LEU A 58 1.43 -0.13 0.08
N LEU A 59 1.64 1.03 0.71
CA LEU A 59 2.76 1.20 1.65
C LEU A 59 2.38 0.80 3.09
N LEU A 60 1.20 0.23 3.30
CA LEU A 60 0.72 -0.30 4.58
C LEU A 60 0.86 0.69 5.75
N THR A 61 0.74 2.00 5.48
CA THR A 61 0.83 3.01 6.55
C THR A 61 -0.42 3.06 7.42
N GLN A 62 -1.53 2.50 6.95
CA GLN A 62 -2.74 2.29 7.73
C GLN A 62 -2.65 0.95 8.47
N GLY A 63 -2.11 0.98 9.69
CA GLY A 63 -1.76 -0.22 10.45
C GLY A 63 -2.95 -1.11 10.78
N ASP A 64 -4.10 -0.53 11.14
CA ASP A 64 -5.33 -1.26 11.44
C ASP A 64 -5.86 -2.04 10.23
N PHE A 65 -5.75 -1.49 9.02
CA PHE A 65 -6.06 -2.21 7.79
C PHE A 65 -5.05 -3.35 7.54
N ALA A 66 -3.76 -3.09 7.71
CA ALA A 66 -2.72 -4.10 7.54
C ALA A 66 -2.89 -5.28 8.52
N ASP A 67 -3.20 -5.00 9.78
CA ASP A 67 -3.45 -6.00 10.81
C ASP A 67 -4.72 -6.81 10.50
N ALA A 68 -5.83 -6.16 10.14
CA ALA A 68 -7.06 -6.82 9.73
C ALA A 68 -6.88 -7.71 8.50
N LEU A 69 -6.07 -7.25 7.53
CA LEU A 69 -5.75 -8.01 6.33
C LEU A 69 -4.90 -9.25 6.67
N LEU A 70 -3.89 -9.10 7.55
CA LEU A 70 -3.07 -10.21 8.04
C LEU A 70 -3.91 -11.25 8.81
N GLU A 71 -4.82 -10.81 9.67
CA GLU A 71 -5.68 -11.70 10.45
C GLU A 71 -6.64 -12.50 9.54
N THR A 72 -7.25 -11.80 8.56
CA THR A 72 -8.24 -12.42 7.67
C THR A 72 -7.58 -13.35 6.64
N LEU A 73 -6.48 -12.94 6.02
CA LEU A 73 -5.79 -13.71 4.97
C LEU A 73 -4.81 -14.75 5.53
N GLY A 74 -4.22 -14.51 6.70
CA GLY A 74 -3.15 -15.32 7.25
C GLY A 74 -3.39 -16.83 7.19
N PRO A 75 -4.54 -17.34 7.63
CA PRO A 75 -4.87 -18.78 7.58
C PRO A 75 -4.93 -19.33 6.15
N SER A 76 -5.42 -18.53 5.20
CA SER A 76 -5.53 -18.93 3.79
C SER A 76 -4.18 -18.88 3.09
N LEU A 77 -3.37 -17.86 3.36
CA LEU A 77 -2.03 -17.71 2.78
C LEU A 77 -1.03 -18.75 3.31
N ALA A 78 -1.28 -19.35 4.44
CA ALA A 78 -0.44 -20.45 4.96
C ALA A 78 -0.58 -21.75 4.16
N ARG A 79 -1.58 -21.85 3.30
CA ARG A 79 -1.83 -23.01 2.43
C ARG A 79 -1.02 -22.93 1.14
N PRO A 80 -0.90 -24.04 0.39
CA PRO A 80 -0.29 -24.01 -0.95
C PRO A 80 -1.00 -22.99 -1.88
N ALA A 81 -0.24 -22.30 -2.70
CA ALA A 81 -0.75 -21.26 -3.60
C ALA A 81 -1.85 -21.78 -4.55
N SER A 82 -1.80 -23.04 -4.94
CA SER A 82 -2.82 -23.71 -5.77
C SER A 82 -4.22 -23.77 -5.16
N THR A 83 -4.35 -23.56 -3.84
CA THR A 83 -5.64 -23.53 -3.14
C THR A 83 -6.23 -22.13 -2.99
N LEU A 84 -5.52 -21.10 -3.45
CA LEU A 84 -5.97 -19.73 -3.39
C LEU A 84 -6.85 -19.39 -4.59
N TYR A 85 -8.08 -19.06 -4.32
CA TYR A 85 -9.02 -18.61 -5.35
C TYR A 85 -9.23 -17.10 -5.24
N GLN A 86 -9.28 -16.43 -6.39
CA GLN A 86 -9.44 -14.97 -6.48
C GLN A 86 -10.63 -14.45 -5.68
N HIS A 87 -11.77 -15.13 -5.72
CA HIS A 87 -12.97 -14.72 -4.98
C HIS A 87 -12.77 -14.75 -3.45
N ASN A 88 -11.95 -15.68 -2.93
CA ASN A 88 -11.63 -15.74 -1.51
C ASN A 88 -10.73 -14.57 -1.10
N LEU A 89 -9.77 -14.19 -1.94
CA LEU A 89 -8.90 -13.04 -1.71
C LEU A 89 -9.69 -11.73 -1.71
N SER A 90 -10.58 -11.55 -2.68
CA SER A 90 -11.45 -10.37 -2.75
C SER A 90 -12.41 -10.28 -1.56
N ALA A 91 -13.02 -11.40 -1.15
CA ALA A 91 -13.90 -11.42 0.03
C ALA A 91 -13.13 -11.11 1.34
N ALA A 92 -11.91 -11.62 1.46
CA ALA A 92 -11.05 -11.33 2.60
C ALA A 92 -10.62 -9.85 2.64
N LEU A 93 -10.30 -9.25 1.47
CA LEU A 93 -10.01 -7.82 1.35
C LEU A 93 -11.21 -6.96 1.79
N GLU A 94 -12.42 -7.28 1.30
CA GLU A 94 -13.63 -6.59 1.75
C GLU A 94 -13.85 -6.70 3.26
N THR A 95 -13.59 -7.89 3.83
CA THR A 95 -13.72 -8.12 5.27
C THR A 95 -12.72 -7.26 6.04
N ALA A 96 -11.47 -7.19 5.59
CA ALA A 96 -10.44 -6.36 6.20
C ALA A 96 -10.76 -4.86 6.11
N ILE A 97 -11.30 -4.39 4.98
CA ILE A 97 -11.77 -3.00 4.82
C ILE A 97 -12.88 -2.69 5.84
N ARG A 98 -13.86 -3.58 5.98
CA ARG A 98 -14.97 -3.39 6.93
C ARG A 98 -14.55 -3.47 8.40
N ALA A 99 -13.49 -4.23 8.69
CA ALA A 99 -12.97 -4.40 10.05
C ALA A 99 -12.02 -3.27 10.47
N SER A 100 -11.62 -2.41 9.56
CA SER A 100 -10.67 -1.32 9.78
C SER A 100 -11.30 0.07 9.55
N ASN A 101 -10.55 1.12 9.86
CA ASN A 101 -10.98 2.49 9.57
C ASN A 101 -11.07 2.80 8.06
N ALA A 102 -10.54 1.92 7.21
CA ALA A 102 -10.67 1.98 5.77
C ALA A 102 -12.15 2.03 5.30
N GLN A 103 -13.09 1.48 6.09
CA GLN A 103 -14.53 1.53 5.77
C GLN A 103 -15.09 2.95 5.62
N PHE A 104 -14.42 3.96 6.19
CA PHE A 104 -14.84 5.37 6.12
C PHE A 104 -14.20 6.12 4.95
N ASP A 105 -13.27 5.50 4.22
CA ASP A 105 -12.64 6.11 3.06
C ASP A 105 -13.60 6.14 1.86
N ASP A 106 -13.25 6.95 0.87
CA ASP A 106 -14.06 7.14 -0.33
C ASP A 106 -14.30 5.79 -1.06
N PRO A 107 -15.56 5.38 -1.29
CA PRO A 107 -15.88 4.14 -1.98
C PRO A 107 -15.24 4.03 -3.37
N GLU A 108 -15.04 5.14 -4.08
CA GLU A 108 -14.38 5.17 -5.39
C GLU A 108 -12.91 4.77 -5.29
N ILE A 109 -12.24 5.13 -4.19
CA ILE A 109 -10.86 4.72 -3.90
C ILE A 109 -10.82 3.23 -3.55
N LEU A 110 -11.73 2.78 -2.70
CA LEU A 110 -11.76 1.38 -2.24
C LEU A 110 -12.06 0.38 -3.37
N ARG A 111 -12.91 0.73 -4.32
CA ARG A 111 -13.20 -0.10 -5.50
C ARG A 111 -12.01 -0.33 -6.42
N ARG A 112 -10.97 0.50 -6.30
CA ARG A 112 -9.74 0.40 -7.08
C ARG A 112 -8.72 -0.55 -6.47
N LEU A 113 -8.93 -0.96 -5.20
CA LEU A 113 -8.12 -1.98 -4.54
C LEU A 113 -8.58 -3.37 -4.98
N ASP A 114 -7.63 -4.20 -5.34
CA ASP A 114 -7.87 -5.59 -5.72
C ASP A 114 -6.78 -6.50 -5.13
N ALA A 115 -7.21 -7.59 -4.54
CA ALA A 115 -6.32 -8.60 -3.97
C ALA A 115 -6.07 -9.67 -5.03
N ARG A 116 -4.81 -9.94 -5.36
CA ARG A 116 -4.45 -10.88 -6.41
C ARG A 116 -3.45 -11.93 -5.95
N SER A 117 -3.45 -13.05 -6.65
CA SER A 117 -2.38 -14.04 -6.61
C SER A 117 -1.56 -13.93 -7.88
N LEU A 118 -0.25 -13.81 -7.74
CA LEU A 118 0.70 -13.88 -8.85
C LEU A 118 0.81 -15.33 -9.35
N GLU A 119 1.47 -15.52 -10.48
CA GLU A 119 1.82 -16.85 -10.98
C GLU A 119 2.68 -17.59 -9.96
N PHE A 120 2.40 -18.86 -9.75
CA PHE A 120 3.04 -19.67 -8.73
C PHE A 120 3.67 -20.94 -9.32
N GLY A 121 4.79 -21.34 -8.73
CA GLY A 121 5.47 -22.59 -9.00
C GLY A 121 5.07 -23.71 -8.06
N PRO A 122 5.54 -24.95 -8.34
CA PRO A 122 5.36 -26.07 -7.42
C PRO A 122 6.10 -25.81 -6.10
N GLY A 123 5.36 -25.78 -4.99
CA GLY A 123 5.91 -25.57 -3.66
C GLY A 123 5.70 -24.17 -3.07
N ASP A 124 5.21 -23.21 -3.86
CA ASP A 124 4.94 -21.87 -3.37
C ASP A 124 3.75 -21.86 -2.43
N THR A 125 3.85 -21.03 -1.40
CA THR A 125 2.75 -20.75 -0.47
C THR A 125 1.98 -19.52 -0.91
N GLY A 126 0.76 -19.35 -0.40
CA GLY A 126 -0.02 -18.16 -0.67
C GLY A 126 0.69 -16.85 -0.25
N TRP A 127 1.59 -16.93 0.74
CA TRP A 127 2.38 -15.78 1.16
C TRP A 127 3.34 -15.27 0.09
N ASP A 128 3.83 -16.14 -0.76
CA ASP A 128 4.82 -15.82 -1.78
C ASP A 128 4.17 -15.26 -3.04
N THR A 129 2.87 -15.53 -3.21
CA THR A 129 2.11 -15.18 -4.41
C THR A 129 1.11 -14.03 -4.22
N PHE A 130 0.73 -13.77 -2.98
CA PHE A 130 -0.25 -12.71 -2.68
C PHE A 130 0.32 -11.32 -2.96
N THR A 131 -0.46 -10.50 -3.65
CA THR A 131 -0.18 -9.07 -3.86
C THR A 131 -1.46 -8.25 -3.82
N LEU A 132 -1.34 -6.98 -3.44
CA LEU A 132 -2.41 -6.00 -3.50
C LEU A 132 -2.16 -5.07 -4.69
N GLU A 133 -3.17 -4.88 -5.51
CA GLU A 133 -3.12 -4.01 -6.67
C GLU A 133 -4.04 -2.81 -6.48
N TYR A 134 -3.63 -1.66 -6.99
CA TYR A 134 -4.46 -0.46 -7.06
C TYR A 134 -4.62 -0.04 -8.51
N ARG A 135 -5.85 0.04 -8.99
CA ARG A 135 -6.15 0.38 -10.39
C ARG A 135 -6.22 1.88 -10.59
N VAL A 136 -5.49 2.36 -11.57
CA VAL A 136 -5.45 3.78 -11.94
C VAL A 136 -5.94 3.94 -13.38
N ASP A 137 -6.97 4.78 -13.56
CA ASP A 137 -7.54 5.07 -14.87
C ASP A 137 -6.95 6.34 -15.47
N SER A 138 -7.21 6.52 -16.77
CA SER A 138 -6.90 7.77 -17.44
C SER A 138 -7.73 8.92 -16.86
N PRO A 139 -7.16 10.12 -16.69
CA PRO A 139 -5.81 10.54 -17.08
C PRO A 139 -4.74 10.42 -15.97
N VAL A 140 -5.09 9.94 -14.77
CA VAL A 140 -4.18 9.82 -13.62
C VAL A 140 -3.02 8.87 -13.92
N ASN A 141 -3.25 7.86 -14.78
CA ASN A 141 -2.23 6.92 -15.24
C ASN A 141 -1.10 7.56 -16.08
N ALA A 142 -1.25 8.82 -16.51
CA ALA A 142 -0.16 9.56 -17.13
C ALA A 142 0.91 9.99 -16.10
N VAL A 143 0.53 10.10 -14.83
CA VAL A 143 1.43 10.42 -13.71
C VAL A 143 1.83 9.15 -12.97
N LEU A 144 0.84 8.29 -12.69
CA LEU A 144 1.04 6.98 -12.07
C LEU A 144 1.08 5.91 -13.17
N ASP A 145 2.17 5.91 -13.91
CA ASP A 145 2.38 4.98 -15.03
C ASP A 145 2.62 3.55 -14.54
N ALA A 146 2.68 2.61 -15.48
CA ALA A 146 2.90 1.19 -15.18
C ALA A 146 4.23 0.94 -14.45
N SER A 147 5.26 1.75 -14.72
CA SER A 147 6.57 1.65 -14.06
C SER A 147 6.49 2.07 -12.60
N ALA A 148 5.82 3.19 -12.32
CA ALA A 148 5.58 3.65 -10.95
C ALA A 148 4.74 2.62 -10.18
N MET A 149 3.67 2.09 -10.78
CA MET A 149 2.82 1.08 -10.14
C MET A 149 3.56 -0.22 -9.86
N ALA A 150 4.46 -0.68 -10.75
CA ALA A 150 5.32 -1.83 -10.49
C ALA A 150 6.26 -1.58 -9.30
N GLY A 151 6.80 -0.36 -9.17
CA GLY A 151 7.58 0.05 -8.00
C GLY A 151 6.78 -0.02 -6.69
N TYR A 152 5.53 0.46 -6.69
CA TYR A 152 4.65 0.35 -5.52
C TYR A 152 4.32 -1.10 -5.17
N GLN A 153 4.09 -1.97 -6.15
CA GLN A 153 3.85 -3.40 -5.91
C GLN A 153 5.06 -4.09 -5.30
N LEU A 154 6.26 -3.78 -5.77
CA LEU A 154 7.50 -4.34 -5.22
C LEU A 154 7.69 -3.92 -3.76
N LEU A 155 7.44 -2.64 -3.44
CA LEU A 155 7.48 -2.13 -2.08
C LEU A 155 6.39 -2.79 -1.21
N PHE A 156 5.17 -2.95 -1.73
CA PHE A 156 4.10 -3.66 -1.02
C PHE A 156 4.54 -5.07 -0.63
N ASN A 157 5.07 -5.85 -1.57
CA ASN A 157 5.49 -7.22 -1.30
C ASN A 157 6.56 -7.28 -0.21
N TYR A 158 7.56 -6.38 -0.27
CA TYR A 158 8.59 -6.29 0.77
C TYR A 158 8.00 -5.95 2.16
N LEU A 159 7.14 -4.93 2.23
CA LEU A 159 6.50 -4.51 3.48
C LEU A 159 5.54 -5.58 4.01
N TRP A 160 4.82 -6.27 3.12
CA TRP A 160 3.93 -7.36 3.48
C TRP A 160 4.66 -8.52 4.15
N HIS A 161 5.80 -8.94 3.58
CA HIS A 161 6.65 -9.95 4.20
C HIS A 161 7.20 -9.50 5.55
N THR A 162 7.61 -8.24 5.67
CA THR A 162 8.10 -7.67 6.92
C THR A 162 7.01 -7.67 8.00
N ASN A 163 5.80 -7.22 7.66
CA ASN A 163 4.66 -7.22 8.58
C ASN A 163 4.27 -8.64 9.02
N ARG A 164 4.33 -9.63 8.10
CA ARG A 164 4.14 -11.04 8.44
C ARG A 164 5.14 -11.50 9.51
N VAL A 165 6.42 -11.18 9.35
CA VAL A 165 7.46 -11.55 10.30
C VAL A 165 7.20 -10.87 11.64
N ALA A 166 6.93 -9.57 11.66
CA ALA A 166 6.61 -8.81 12.87
C ALA A 166 5.40 -9.40 13.61
N ALA A 167 4.32 -9.72 12.89
CA ALA A 167 3.13 -10.35 13.48
C ALA A 167 3.44 -11.72 14.09
N ARG A 168 4.27 -12.55 13.45
CA ARG A 168 4.69 -13.85 13.98
C ARG A 168 5.55 -13.71 15.23
N ILE A 169 6.45 -12.73 15.28
CA ILE A 169 7.27 -12.44 16.46
C ILE A 169 6.37 -11.98 17.62
N THR A 170 5.42 -11.08 17.34
CA THR A 170 4.46 -10.59 18.34
C THR A 170 3.59 -11.73 18.90
N ALA A 171 3.12 -12.64 18.04
CA ALA A 171 2.37 -13.82 18.45
C ALA A 171 3.22 -14.76 19.32
N ALA A 172 4.47 -15.04 18.93
CA ALA A 172 5.39 -15.85 19.73
C ALA A 172 5.69 -15.20 21.09
N TRP A 173 5.86 -13.87 21.11
CA TRP A 173 6.04 -13.11 22.33
C TRP A 173 4.84 -13.22 23.28
N SER A 174 3.61 -13.05 22.78
CA SER A 174 2.40 -13.17 23.60
C SER A 174 2.19 -14.60 24.12
N GLN A 175 2.52 -15.62 23.32
CA GLN A 175 2.52 -17.02 23.78
C GLN A 175 3.55 -17.23 24.91
N LEU A 176 4.77 -16.71 24.75
CA LEU A 176 5.80 -16.79 25.78
C LEU A 176 5.34 -16.15 27.09
N LEU A 177 4.73 -14.96 27.01
CA LEU A 177 4.18 -14.29 28.19
C LEU A 177 3.06 -15.08 28.86
N SER A 178 2.21 -15.75 28.08
CA SER A 178 1.14 -16.60 28.62
C SER A 178 1.71 -17.83 29.36
N VAL A 179 2.69 -18.50 28.77
CA VAL A 179 3.42 -19.62 29.40
C VAL A 179 4.17 -19.13 30.65
N GLN A 180 4.83 -17.98 30.61
CA GLN A 180 5.47 -17.41 31.79
C GLN A 180 4.48 -17.16 32.92
N LYS A 181 3.31 -16.60 32.64
CA LYS A 181 2.23 -16.40 33.63
C LYS A 181 1.74 -17.72 34.20
N ALA A 182 1.57 -18.74 33.36
CA ALA A 182 1.15 -20.08 33.78
C ALA A 182 2.20 -20.72 34.72
N VAL A 183 3.49 -20.69 34.34
CA VAL A 183 4.60 -21.19 35.15
C VAL A 183 4.71 -20.40 36.45
N LEU A 184 4.49 -19.10 36.43
CA LEU A 184 4.49 -18.25 37.62
C LEU A 184 3.35 -18.58 38.60
N ARG A 185 2.21 -19.08 38.15
CA ARG A 185 1.08 -19.51 38.96
C ARG A 185 1.24 -20.95 39.51
N SER A 186 2.07 -21.76 38.86
CA SER A 186 2.28 -23.16 39.29
C SER A 186 3.07 -23.22 40.63
N ARG A 187 2.61 -24.07 41.54
CA ARG A 187 3.24 -24.29 42.86
C ARG A 187 4.60 -25.01 42.80
N HIS A 188 4.88 -25.72 41.71
CA HIS A 188 6.13 -26.49 41.48
C HIS A 188 7.11 -25.72 40.56
N ARG A 189 7.74 -24.67 41.08
CA ARG A 189 8.68 -23.87 40.33
C ARG A 189 10.11 -24.34 40.45
N LYS A 190 10.67 -24.88 39.41
CA LYS A 190 12.12 -25.08 39.30
C LYS A 190 12.78 -23.71 38.93
N LEU A 191 13.86 -23.35 39.65
CA LEU A 191 14.62 -22.11 39.44
C LEU A 191 15.17 -22.00 37.98
N VAL A 192 15.47 -23.14 37.38
CA VAL A 192 15.94 -23.27 35.99
C VAL A 192 14.92 -22.74 35.00
N ASP A 193 13.63 -23.01 35.17
CA ASP A 193 12.59 -22.57 34.27
C ASP A 193 12.46 -21.04 34.26
N ARG A 194 12.74 -20.35 35.36
CA ARG A 194 12.70 -18.90 35.45
C ARG A 194 13.88 -18.24 34.75
N ALA A 195 15.05 -18.83 34.79
CA ALA A 195 16.24 -18.31 34.12
C ALA A 195 16.10 -18.44 32.61
N LEU A 196 15.64 -19.61 32.12
CA LEU A 196 15.38 -19.86 30.72
C LEU A 196 14.31 -18.91 30.15
N MET A 197 13.22 -18.69 30.88
CA MET A 197 12.15 -17.79 30.47
C MET A 197 12.58 -16.32 30.46
N ARG A 198 13.49 -15.90 31.36
CA ARG A 198 14.09 -14.56 31.29
C ARG A 198 14.98 -14.41 30.07
N GLN A 199 15.79 -15.41 29.77
CA GLN A 199 16.70 -15.39 28.62
C GLN A 199 15.95 -15.37 27.31
N LEU A 200 14.90 -16.21 27.14
CA LEU A 200 14.02 -16.18 25.97
C LEU A 200 13.29 -14.83 25.81
N ARG A 201 12.88 -14.22 26.93
CA ARG A 201 12.25 -12.90 26.89
C ARG A 201 13.24 -11.80 26.44
N ALA A 202 14.48 -11.85 26.90
CA ALA A 202 15.50 -10.89 26.49
C ALA A 202 15.82 -11.01 24.99
N THR A 203 15.99 -12.25 24.51
CA THR A 203 16.29 -12.49 23.08
C THR A 203 15.15 -12.06 22.15
N LEU A 204 13.90 -12.34 22.50
CA LEU A 204 12.73 -11.89 21.73
C LEU A 204 12.53 -10.37 21.81
N GLY A 205 12.84 -9.74 22.95
CA GLY A 205 12.80 -8.30 23.09
C GLY A 205 13.74 -7.58 22.12
N HIS A 206 14.97 -8.06 21.95
CA HIS A 206 15.94 -7.51 20.99
C HIS A 206 15.59 -7.74 19.52
N VAL A 207 14.69 -8.69 19.21
CA VAL A 207 14.23 -8.93 17.83
C VAL A 207 13.02 -8.05 17.49
N CYS A 208 12.31 -7.51 18.51
CA CYS A 208 11.16 -6.63 18.34
C CYS A 208 11.52 -5.13 18.33
N GLU A 209 12.75 -4.75 18.71
CA GLU A 209 13.32 -3.39 18.57
C GLU A 209 13.95 -3.21 17.17
#